data_6a966dad4b07cf7c949f4a0540082d8c
#
_entry.id   6a966dad4b07cf7c949f4a0540082d8c
#
_cell.length_a   1.000
_cell.length_b   1.000
_cell.length_c   1.000
_cell.angle_alpha   90.00
_cell.angle_beta   90.00
_cell.angle_gamma   90.00
#
_symmetry.space_group_name_H-M   'P 1'
#
loop_
_entity.id
_entity.type
_entity.pdbx_description
1 polymer ?
#
loop_
_entity_poly.entity_id
_entity_poly.type
_entity_poly.pdbx_seq_one_letter_code
_entity_poly.pdbx_strand_id
1 'polypeptide(L)'
;MTDQAAGPRSAPADSPVPGRRTALGIRSTAWYLPERVLPVDRVRTRDESERTTRDGLGIDTVRADDAASAVDLAERAARRALDRAGLAARDLDALIMIESRATETLLSSETTLLQERLGADDATVFSVGGLGCVSVTPALLAARGLLASDPDMNRILIVHGSKPAAAVRYRHPVTVNGDGGQALLVTREAPVRVTDIVQRTNGRYWDLFHVDYRDRPTSQWRETCTDPGVYSFRLAMETRSRLTKLLDELLDRNGLARTDIDGYVSQNLSTGSFTFTQDVLDVDLLPVCRDNLRRYGHLGPNDVFLNLYSALAQGQLPPGGRAVLINVSPVAAWSLLLVETDPDGDRQTAALEDVS
;
A
#
# COMPACT_ATOMS: atom_id res chain seq x y z
N MET A 1 -25.77 -17.91 -63.60
CA MET A 1 -25.02 -18.75 -62.71
C MET A 1 -23.73 -18.00 -62.42
N THR A 2 -23.69 -17.25 -61.36
CA THR A 2 -22.50 -16.51 -60.86
C THR A 2 -22.32 -16.88 -59.41
N ASP A 3 -21.26 -17.66 -59.20
CA ASP A 3 -20.80 -18.16 -57.92
C ASP A 3 -20.18 -16.99 -57.14
N GLN A 4 -20.76 -16.62 -56.00
CA GLN A 4 -20.18 -15.64 -55.06
C GLN A 4 -19.37 -16.40 -54.04
N ALA A 5 -18.04 -16.31 -54.15
CA ALA A 5 -17.11 -16.80 -53.18
C ALA A 5 -17.25 -15.99 -51.87
N ALA A 6 -17.59 -16.66 -50.79
CA ALA A 6 -17.59 -16.11 -49.43
C ALA A 6 -16.18 -15.86 -48.96
N GLY A 7 -15.85 -14.61 -48.64
CA GLY A 7 -14.60 -14.21 -48.02
C GLY A 7 -14.39 -14.82 -46.62
N PRO A 8 -13.13 -14.93 -46.13
CA PRO A 8 -12.84 -15.56 -44.85
C PRO A 8 -13.43 -14.73 -43.69
N ARG A 9 -14.19 -15.39 -42.83
CA ARG A 9 -14.69 -14.83 -41.55
C ARG A 9 -13.50 -14.55 -40.66
N SER A 10 -13.36 -13.30 -40.21
CA SER A 10 -12.43 -12.92 -39.16
C SER A 10 -12.69 -13.77 -37.91
N ALA A 11 -11.59 -14.34 -37.34
CA ALA A 11 -11.65 -15.08 -36.11
C ALA A 11 -12.18 -14.16 -34.96
N PRO A 12 -13.01 -14.66 -34.04
CA PRO A 12 -13.43 -13.89 -32.88
C PRO A 12 -12.25 -13.57 -31.98
N ALA A 13 -12.23 -12.33 -31.50
CA ALA A 13 -11.24 -11.84 -30.53
C ALA A 13 -11.14 -12.79 -29.34
N ASP A 14 -9.91 -12.97 -28.85
CA ASP A 14 -9.48 -13.82 -27.75
C ASP A 14 -10.53 -13.99 -26.66
N SER A 15 -11.11 -15.18 -26.60
CA SER A 15 -11.86 -15.62 -25.42
C SER A 15 -10.87 -15.77 -24.26
N PRO A 16 -11.15 -15.25 -23.05
CA PRO A 16 -10.24 -15.37 -21.92
C PRO A 16 -9.94 -16.84 -21.64
N VAL A 17 -8.67 -17.20 -21.67
CA VAL A 17 -8.19 -18.54 -21.28
C VAL A 17 -8.66 -18.81 -19.84
N PRO A 18 -9.42 -19.89 -19.57
CA PRO A 18 -9.87 -20.22 -18.25
C PRO A 18 -8.66 -20.40 -17.30
N GLY A 19 -8.55 -19.54 -16.26
CA GLY A 19 -7.51 -19.63 -15.24
C GLY A 19 -6.54 -18.46 -15.16
N ARG A 20 -6.45 -17.58 -16.16
CA ARG A 20 -5.59 -16.39 -16.06
C ARG A 20 -6.33 -15.30 -15.29
N ARG A 21 -5.79 -14.93 -14.12
CA ARG A 21 -6.34 -13.85 -13.29
C ARG A 21 -6.20 -12.53 -14.02
N THR A 22 -7.20 -11.65 -13.87
CA THR A 22 -7.12 -10.28 -14.37
C THR A 22 -5.98 -9.56 -13.64
N ALA A 23 -4.96 -9.15 -14.36
CA ALA A 23 -3.90 -8.31 -13.82
C ALA A 23 -4.47 -6.89 -13.57
N LEU A 24 -3.89 -6.20 -12.59
CA LEU A 24 -4.16 -4.79 -12.33
C LEU A 24 -3.01 -3.96 -12.84
N GLY A 25 -3.26 -3.07 -13.79
CA GLY A 25 -2.29 -2.09 -14.21
C GLY A 25 -2.30 -0.86 -13.29
N ILE A 26 -1.15 -0.38 -12.87
CA ILE A 26 -1.01 0.92 -12.20
C ILE A 26 -0.53 1.92 -13.24
N ARG A 27 -1.47 2.73 -13.74
CA ARG A 27 -1.25 3.70 -14.82
C ARG A 27 -0.51 4.94 -14.33
N SER A 28 -0.84 5.39 -13.14
CA SER A 28 -0.24 6.56 -12.50
C SER A 28 -0.25 6.39 -10.99
N THR A 29 0.72 6.97 -10.35
CA THR A 29 0.78 7.05 -8.90
C THR A 29 1.34 8.38 -8.48
N ALA A 30 0.99 8.83 -7.29
CA ALA A 30 1.59 10.01 -6.68
C ALA A 30 1.58 9.90 -5.16
N TRP A 31 2.52 10.60 -4.56
CA TRP A 31 2.60 10.83 -3.13
C TRP A 31 2.52 12.33 -2.84
N TYR A 32 1.95 12.65 -1.71
CA TYR A 32 2.11 13.93 -1.07
C TYR A 32 2.77 13.72 0.28
N LEU A 33 3.97 14.21 0.45
CA LEU A 33 4.72 14.18 1.70
C LEU A 33 4.80 15.63 2.23
N PRO A 34 4.33 15.89 3.47
CA PRO A 34 4.43 17.23 4.05
C PRO A 34 5.87 17.74 4.09
N GLU A 35 6.04 19.04 3.96
CA GLU A 35 7.37 19.67 3.96
C GLU A 35 8.07 19.58 5.31
N ARG A 36 7.30 19.68 6.41
CA ARG A 36 7.86 19.66 7.77
C ARG A 36 8.48 18.29 8.09
N VAL A 37 9.77 18.30 8.34
CA VAL A 37 10.54 17.16 8.82
C VAL A 37 10.57 17.19 10.34
N LEU A 38 10.15 16.10 10.97
CA LEU A 38 10.19 15.90 12.41
C LEU A 38 11.25 14.85 12.73
N PRO A 39 12.37 15.21 13.40
CA PRO A 39 13.36 14.25 13.88
C PRO A 39 12.74 13.27 14.87
N VAL A 40 13.14 12.00 14.78
CA VAL A 40 12.52 10.93 15.60
C VAL A 40 12.80 11.11 17.08
N ASP A 41 13.94 11.70 17.45
CA ASP A 41 14.29 12.02 18.84
C ASP A 41 13.33 13.02 19.50
N ARG A 42 12.57 13.79 18.72
CA ARG A 42 11.51 14.70 19.16
C ARG A 42 10.16 14.01 19.38
N VAL A 43 10.01 12.77 18.95
CA VAL A 43 8.78 12.01 19.14
C VAL A 43 8.68 11.54 20.60
N ARG A 44 7.57 11.85 21.25
CA ARG A 44 7.36 11.58 22.69
C ARG A 44 7.34 10.09 22.99
N THR A 45 8.00 9.72 24.09
CA THR A 45 8.00 8.38 24.72
C THR A 45 7.55 8.50 26.17
N ARG A 46 7.15 7.42 26.81
CA ARG A 46 6.71 7.41 28.20
C ARG A 46 7.89 7.39 29.18
N ASP A 47 8.92 6.63 28.83
CA ASP A 47 10.06 6.33 29.70
C ASP A 47 11.33 6.07 28.88
N GLU A 48 12.43 5.75 29.56
CA GLU A 48 13.73 5.46 28.98
C GLU A 48 13.73 4.19 28.12
N SER A 49 12.98 3.17 28.53
CA SER A 49 12.89 1.91 27.80
C SER A 49 12.22 2.11 26.42
N GLU A 50 11.11 2.86 26.40
CA GLU A 50 10.48 3.24 25.13
C GLU A 50 11.40 4.10 24.26
N ARG A 51 12.17 5.02 24.87
CA ARG A 51 13.12 5.86 24.14
C ARG A 51 14.20 5.00 23.49
N THR A 52 14.81 4.10 24.22
CA THR A 52 15.82 3.17 23.70
C THR A 52 15.25 2.33 22.55
N THR A 53 14.04 1.81 22.71
CA THR A 53 13.38 1.02 21.65
C THR A 53 13.09 1.87 20.41
N ARG A 54 12.56 3.10 20.57
CA ARG A 54 12.31 4.04 19.48
C ARG A 54 13.59 4.35 18.70
N ASP A 55 14.67 4.67 19.41
CA ASP A 55 15.95 5.05 18.80
C ASP A 55 16.60 3.87 18.06
N GLY A 56 16.27 2.63 18.44
CA GLY A 56 16.69 1.41 17.75
C GLY A 56 15.88 1.03 16.52
N LEU A 57 14.79 1.75 16.16
CA LEU A 57 13.95 1.41 15.01
C LEU A 57 14.62 1.63 13.64
N GLY A 58 15.67 2.46 13.59
CA GLY A 58 16.33 2.83 12.33
C GLY A 58 15.60 3.91 11.56
N ILE A 59 14.79 4.73 12.23
CA ILE A 59 14.08 5.88 11.67
C ILE A 59 14.78 7.15 12.14
N ASP A 60 15.23 8.01 11.22
CA ASP A 60 15.87 9.27 11.56
C ASP A 60 14.83 10.41 11.65
N THR A 61 13.89 10.42 10.70
CA THR A 61 12.87 11.46 10.59
C THR A 61 11.53 10.91 10.10
N VAL A 62 10.47 11.68 10.32
CA VAL A 62 9.16 11.47 9.69
C VAL A 62 8.65 12.80 9.11
N ARG A 63 7.74 12.73 8.16
CA ARG A 63 7.00 13.90 7.69
C ARG A 63 5.80 14.14 8.58
N ALA A 64 5.46 15.42 8.81
CA ALA A 64 4.38 15.78 9.70
C ALA A 64 3.67 17.06 9.24
N ASP A 65 2.34 17.07 9.29
CA ASP A 65 1.49 18.23 9.07
C ASP A 65 0.37 18.20 10.11
N ASP A 66 0.44 19.09 11.11
CA ASP A 66 -0.53 19.09 12.21
C ASP A 66 -1.88 19.68 11.79
N ALA A 67 -1.91 20.44 10.68
CA ALA A 67 -3.11 21.12 10.18
C ALA A 67 -3.90 20.26 9.18
N ALA A 68 -3.19 19.44 8.37
CA ALA A 68 -3.84 18.62 7.36
C ALA A 68 -4.56 17.42 7.97
N SER A 69 -5.78 17.14 7.53
CA SER A 69 -6.49 15.88 7.79
C SER A 69 -5.95 14.76 6.91
N ALA A 70 -6.36 13.51 7.17
CA ALA A 70 -6.06 12.39 6.30
C ALA A 70 -6.66 12.60 4.89
N VAL A 71 -7.85 13.18 4.80
CA VAL A 71 -8.50 13.50 3.52
C VAL A 71 -7.71 14.56 2.75
N ASP A 72 -7.17 15.60 3.43
CA ASP A 72 -6.35 16.62 2.76
C ASP A 72 -5.08 16.01 2.14
N LEU A 73 -4.43 15.09 2.85
CA LEU A 73 -3.25 14.38 2.34
C LEU A 73 -3.59 13.47 1.15
N ALA A 74 -4.71 12.74 1.24
CA ALA A 74 -5.21 11.89 0.16
C ALA A 74 -5.59 12.71 -1.07
N GLU A 75 -6.30 13.83 -0.91
CA GLU A 75 -6.70 14.74 -2.00
C GLU A 75 -5.50 15.27 -2.78
N ARG A 76 -4.47 15.74 -2.07
CA ARG A 76 -3.26 16.28 -2.71
C ARG A 76 -2.54 15.21 -3.56
N ALA A 77 -2.46 13.98 -3.05
CA ALA A 77 -1.91 12.87 -3.82
C ALA A 77 -2.81 12.48 -5.00
N ALA A 78 -4.13 12.45 -4.80
CA ALA A 78 -5.10 12.14 -5.85
C ALA A 78 -5.01 13.12 -7.03
N ARG A 79 -5.01 14.42 -6.77
CA ARG A 79 -4.87 15.46 -7.82
C ARG A 79 -3.58 15.28 -8.61
N ARG A 80 -2.45 15.05 -7.94
CA ARG A 80 -1.17 14.79 -8.61
C ARG A 80 -1.21 13.55 -9.50
N ALA A 81 -1.82 12.45 -9.04
CA ALA A 81 -1.92 11.23 -9.83
C ALA A 81 -2.81 11.41 -11.07
N LEU A 82 -3.90 12.16 -10.95
CA LEU A 82 -4.79 12.50 -12.05
C LEU A 82 -4.12 13.42 -13.07
N ASP A 83 -3.45 14.48 -12.60
CA ASP A 83 -2.70 15.42 -13.45
C ASP A 83 -1.63 14.68 -14.27
N ARG A 84 -0.87 13.76 -13.66
CA ARG A 84 0.12 12.94 -14.35
C ARG A 84 -0.50 12.01 -15.39
N ALA A 85 -1.69 11.49 -15.12
CA ALA A 85 -2.41 10.66 -16.05
C ALA A 85 -3.09 11.45 -17.19
N GLY A 86 -3.14 12.79 -17.08
CA GLY A 86 -3.89 13.65 -17.99
C GLY A 86 -5.39 13.40 -17.92
N LEU A 87 -5.93 13.08 -16.73
CA LEU A 87 -7.34 12.74 -16.49
C LEU A 87 -8.01 13.79 -15.60
N ALA A 88 -9.25 14.15 -15.94
CA ALA A 88 -10.11 14.87 -15.00
C ALA A 88 -10.76 13.88 -14.02
N ALA A 89 -11.03 14.31 -12.79
CA ALA A 89 -11.63 13.44 -11.78
C ALA A 89 -13.04 12.94 -12.17
N ARG A 90 -13.79 13.70 -12.95
CA ARG A 90 -15.08 13.28 -13.52
C ARG A 90 -14.98 12.09 -14.48
N ASP A 91 -13.75 11.79 -14.96
CA ASP A 91 -13.54 10.66 -15.86
C ASP A 91 -13.28 9.35 -15.09
N LEU A 92 -13.27 9.39 -13.76
CA LEU A 92 -13.12 8.21 -12.93
C LEU A 92 -14.39 7.37 -12.93
N ASP A 93 -14.23 6.06 -13.07
CA ASP A 93 -15.31 5.10 -12.97
C ASP A 93 -15.54 4.68 -11.49
N ALA A 94 -14.46 4.66 -10.68
CA ALA A 94 -14.56 4.42 -9.24
C ALA A 94 -13.47 5.14 -8.45
N LEU A 95 -13.80 5.45 -7.18
CA LEU A 95 -12.89 5.98 -6.17
C LEU A 95 -12.95 5.09 -4.93
N ILE A 96 -11.84 4.45 -4.59
CA ILE A 96 -11.71 3.59 -3.41
C ILE A 96 -10.81 4.28 -2.40
N MET A 97 -11.36 4.66 -1.26
CA MET A 97 -10.56 5.24 -0.17
C MET A 97 -10.15 4.14 0.82
N ILE A 98 -8.85 4.01 1.07
CA ILE A 98 -8.40 3.23 2.22
C ILE A 98 -8.61 4.09 3.45
N GLU A 99 -9.40 3.60 4.40
CA GLU A 99 -9.82 4.34 5.59
C GLU A 99 -8.64 4.90 6.38
N SER A 100 -8.82 6.10 6.89
CA SER A 100 -7.90 6.69 7.87
C SER A 100 -7.94 5.90 9.19
N ARG A 101 -6.88 5.98 9.98
CA ARG A 101 -6.82 5.30 11.28
C ARG A 101 -7.81 5.87 12.30
N ALA A 102 -8.11 7.15 12.17
CA ALA A 102 -9.13 7.84 12.94
C ALA A 102 -9.78 8.89 12.06
N THR A 103 -11.07 8.82 11.88
CA THR A 103 -11.86 9.81 11.13
C THR A 103 -11.97 11.10 11.92
N GLU A 104 -12.03 12.24 11.22
CA GLU A 104 -12.20 13.55 11.87
C GLU A 104 -13.55 13.67 12.61
N THR A 105 -14.58 13.02 12.06
CA THR A 105 -15.94 13.03 12.64
C THR A 105 -16.59 11.65 12.50
N LEU A 106 -17.48 11.32 13.43
CA LEU A 106 -18.30 10.11 13.34
C LEU A 106 -19.54 10.36 12.46
N LEU A 107 -20.02 9.33 11.80
CA LEU A 107 -21.20 9.30 10.90
C LEU A 107 -21.01 10.06 9.57
N SER A 108 -20.01 10.92 9.41
CA SER A 108 -19.66 11.51 8.13
C SER A 108 -18.85 10.51 7.28
N SER A 109 -18.86 10.71 5.98
CA SER A 109 -18.07 9.90 5.04
C SER A 109 -16.89 10.70 4.49
N GLU A 110 -15.68 10.34 4.89
CA GLU A 110 -14.46 10.90 4.31
C GLU A 110 -14.34 10.59 2.82
N THR A 111 -14.90 9.46 2.38
CA THR A 111 -14.88 9.04 0.97
C THR A 111 -15.74 9.95 0.09
N THR A 112 -16.98 10.26 0.51
CA THR A 112 -17.83 11.17 -0.25
C THR A 112 -17.37 12.63 -0.15
N LEU A 113 -16.74 13.01 0.97
CA LEU A 113 -16.05 14.30 1.07
C LEU A 113 -14.94 14.41 0.03
N LEU A 114 -14.13 13.37 -0.12
CA LEU A 114 -13.05 13.35 -1.12
C LEU A 114 -13.62 13.37 -2.55
N GLN A 115 -14.71 12.64 -2.80
CA GLN A 115 -15.42 12.64 -4.09
C GLN A 115 -15.85 14.06 -4.48
N GLU A 116 -16.52 14.76 -3.58
CA GLU A 116 -16.98 16.15 -3.77
C GLU A 116 -15.81 17.09 -4.04
N ARG A 117 -14.75 17.03 -3.23
CA ARG A 117 -13.57 17.88 -3.38
C ARG A 117 -12.82 17.65 -4.70
N LEU A 118 -12.78 16.43 -5.20
CA LEU A 118 -12.16 16.12 -6.48
C LEU A 118 -13.05 16.46 -7.68
N GLY A 119 -14.37 16.53 -7.49
CA GLY A 119 -15.35 16.65 -8.58
C GLY A 119 -15.48 15.33 -9.36
N ALA A 120 -15.47 14.20 -8.64
CA ALA A 120 -15.63 12.85 -9.20
C ALA A 120 -17.09 12.39 -9.12
N ASP A 121 -18.02 13.23 -9.58
CA ASP A 121 -19.46 13.13 -9.30
C ASP A 121 -20.09 11.82 -9.80
N ASP A 122 -19.61 11.29 -10.93
CA ASP A 122 -20.14 10.08 -11.55
C ASP A 122 -19.44 8.79 -11.09
N ALA A 123 -18.36 8.90 -10.28
CA ALA A 123 -17.62 7.75 -9.82
C ALA A 123 -18.38 6.93 -8.75
N THR A 124 -18.34 5.61 -8.86
CA THR A 124 -18.74 4.72 -7.75
C THR A 124 -17.74 4.86 -6.62
N VAL A 125 -18.20 5.25 -5.40
CA VAL A 125 -17.30 5.50 -4.28
C VAL A 125 -17.60 4.61 -3.07
N PHE A 126 -16.53 4.11 -2.44
CA PHE A 126 -16.62 3.38 -1.18
C PHE A 126 -15.26 3.35 -0.47
N SER A 127 -15.28 2.97 0.81
CA SER A 127 -14.05 2.80 1.59
C SER A 127 -13.73 1.33 1.86
N VAL A 128 -12.45 1.08 2.10
CA VAL A 128 -11.91 -0.23 2.49
C VAL A 128 -10.99 -0.03 3.69
N GLY A 129 -11.16 -0.85 4.73
CA GLY A 129 -10.36 -0.71 5.94
C GLY A 129 -10.30 -1.98 6.78
N GLY A 130 -9.98 -1.81 8.07
CA GLY A 130 -9.99 -2.87 9.08
C GLY A 130 -8.72 -3.74 9.13
N LEU A 131 -7.82 -3.68 8.13
CA LEU A 131 -6.59 -4.48 8.11
C LEU A 131 -5.31 -3.64 8.33
N GLY A 132 -5.44 -2.40 8.79
CA GLY A 132 -4.30 -1.52 9.03
C GLY A 132 -3.41 -1.37 7.80
N CYS A 133 -2.11 -1.60 7.95
CA CYS A 133 -1.12 -1.44 6.88
C CYS A 133 -1.35 -2.35 5.66
N VAL A 134 -2.08 -3.46 5.83
CA VAL A 134 -2.41 -4.39 4.74
C VAL A 134 -3.63 -3.93 3.94
N SER A 135 -4.33 -2.87 4.34
CA SER A 135 -5.61 -2.44 3.72
C SER A 135 -5.50 -2.06 2.24
N VAL A 136 -4.30 -1.77 1.71
CA VAL A 136 -4.10 -1.61 0.26
C VAL A 136 -4.42 -2.90 -0.51
N THR A 137 -4.22 -4.06 0.09
CA THR A 137 -4.47 -5.36 -0.55
C THR A 137 -5.95 -5.59 -0.84
N PRO A 138 -6.90 -5.51 0.13
CA PRO A 138 -8.32 -5.60 -0.18
C PRO A 138 -8.82 -4.49 -1.10
N ALA A 139 -8.23 -3.28 -1.09
CA ALA A 139 -8.56 -2.23 -2.05
C ALA A 139 -8.21 -2.66 -3.49
N LEU A 140 -7.02 -3.22 -3.70
CA LEU A 140 -6.61 -3.79 -4.99
C LEU A 140 -7.47 -4.99 -5.40
N LEU A 141 -7.85 -5.86 -4.45
CA LEU A 141 -8.75 -6.99 -4.73
C LEU A 141 -10.15 -6.50 -5.16
N ALA A 142 -10.66 -5.45 -4.51
CA ALA A 142 -11.92 -4.81 -4.90
C ALA A 142 -11.82 -4.19 -6.31
N ALA A 143 -10.77 -3.43 -6.59
CA ALA A 143 -10.52 -2.87 -7.91
C ALA A 143 -10.44 -3.95 -9.00
N ARG A 144 -9.75 -5.06 -8.72
CA ARG A 144 -9.68 -6.22 -9.63
C ARG A 144 -11.06 -6.84 -9.89
N GLY A 145 -11.88 -6.96 -8.84
CA GLY A 145 -13.23 -7.45 -8.95
C GLY A 145 -14.10 -6.54 -9.84
N LEU A 146 -14.04 -5.23 -9.65
CA LEU A 146 -14.74 -4.24 -10.46
C LEU A 146 -14.30 -4.32 -11.93
N LEU A 147 -12.99 -4.29 -12.20
CA LEU A 147 -12.47 -4.43 -13.56
C LEU A 147 -12.85 -5.75 -14.22
N ALA A 148 -12.99 -6.84 -13.47
CA ALA A 148 -13.37 -8.15 -14.01
C ALA A 148 -14.87 -8.27 -14.29
N SER A 149 -15.70 -7.60 -13.50
CA SER A 149 -17.17 -7.71 -13.57
C SER A 149 -17.82 -6.76 -14.58
N ASP A 150 -17.17 -5.62 -14.85
CA ASP A 150 -17.73 -4.58 -15.72
C ASP A 150 -16.71 -4.19 -16.81
N PRO A 151 -16.97 -4.53 -18.09
CA PRO A 151 -16.05 -4.22 -19.18
C PRO A 151 -15.89 -2.71 -19.44
N ASP A 152 -16.85 -1.88 -19.07
CA ASP A 152 -16.81 -0.44 -19.28
C ASP A 152 -15.99 0.26 -18.18
N MET A 153 -15.83 -0.37 -17.02
CA MET A 153 -15.03 0.16 -15.92
C MET A 153 -13.53 -0.04 -16.17
N ASN A 154 -12.75 1.03 -16.16
CA ASN A 154 -11.31 0.98 -16.43
C ASN A 154 -10.45 1.99 -15.64
N ARG A 155 -11.04 2.98 -14.97
CA ARG A 155 -10.31 4.06 -14.30
C ARG A 155 -10.72 4.10 -12.83
N ILE A 156 -9.98 3.36 -12.01
CA ILE A 156 -10.24 3.24 -10.58
C ILE A 156 -9.12 3.94 -9.82
N LEU A 157 -9.45 4.95 -9.02
CA LEU A 157 -8.50 5.64 -8.17
C LEU A 157 -8.55 5.06 -6.75
N ILE A 158 -7.43 4.50 -6.28
CA ILE A 158 -7.26 4.07 -4.89
C ILE A 158 -6.45 5.12 -4.16
N VAL A 159 -6.95 5.63 -3.03
CA VAL A 159 -6.31 6.70 -2.27
C VAL A 159 -6.19 6.37 -0.79
N HIS A 160 -5.17 6.94 -0.14
CA HIS A 160 -5.00 6.88 1.31
C HIS A 160 -4.29 8.11 1.84
N GLY A 161 -4.80 8.67 2.94
CA GLY A 161 -4.10 9.64 3.76
C GLY A 161 -3.58 8.97 5.02
N SER A 162 -2.26 8.85 5.16
CA SER A 162 -1.63 8.32 6.35
C SER A 162 -1.51 9.40 7.40
N LYS A 163 -2.14 9.17 8.55
CA LYS A 163 -1.99 9.98 9.75
C LYS A 163 -2.05 9.09 10.98
N PRO A 164 -1.26 9.34 12.04
CA PRO A 164 -1.40 8.59 13.28
C PRO A 164 -2.77 8.83 13.91
N ALA A 165 -3.35 7.79 14.53
CA ALA A 165 -4.61 7.92 15.27
C ALA A 165 -4.47 8.78 16.54
N ALA A 166 -3.26 8.97 17.02
CA ALA A 166 -2.93 9.71 18.24
C ALA A 166 -1.91 10.80 17.97
N ALA A 167 -1.90 11.85 18.79
CA ALA A 167 -0.88 12.90 18.75
C ALA A 167 0.54 12.35 18.98
N VAL A 168 0.66 11.21 19.67
CA VAL A 168 1.92 10.48 19.82
C VAL A 168 2.12 9.58 18.61
N ARG A 169 3.08 9.92 17.77
CA ARG A 169 3.38 9.21 16.52
C ARG A 169 4.04 7.84 16.72
N TYR A 170 4.58 7.59 17.92
CA TYR A 170 5.25 6.35 18.27
C TYR A 170 4.24 5.24 18.62
N ARG A 171 4.22 4.19 17.81
CA ARG A 171 3.53 2.93 18.10
C ARG A 171 4.54 1.98 18.73
N HIS A 172 4.61 1.98 20.05
CA HIS A 172 5.51 1.08 20.77
C HIS A 172 5.06 -0.39 20.67
N PRO A 173 5.98 -1.35 20.41
CA PRO A 173 7.41 -1.22 20.09
C PRO A 173 7.72 -1.24 18.58
N VAL A 174 6.77 -0.96 17.74
CA VAL A 174 6.74 -1.34 16.32
C VAL A 174 7.42 -0.32 15.40
N THR A 175 7.01 0.98 15.49
CA THR A 175 7.39 1.98 14.49
C THR A 175 7.02 3.40 14.91
N VAL A 176 7.52 4.40 14.16
CA VAL A 176 7.05 5.79 14.22
C VAL A 176 6.28 6.13 12.96
N ASN A 177 5.06 6.65 13.13
CA ASN A 177 4.16 6.99 12.04
C ASN A 177 4.48 8.38 11.46
N GLY A 178 4.64 8.46 10.14
CA GLY A 178 4.67 9.69 9.35
C GLY A 178 3.32 10.08 8.80
N ASP A 179 3.20 11.34 8.33
CA ASP A 179 2.08 11.81 7.54
C ASP A 179 2.41 11.75 6.05
N GLY A 180 1.43 11.37 5.23
CA GLY A 180 1.58 11.35 3.78
C GLY A 180 0.31 10.89 3.07
N GLY A 181 0.11 11.38 1.86
CA GLY A 181 -0.94 10.91 0.96
C GLY A 181 -0.37 10.00 -0.12
N GLN A 182 -1.17 9.05 -0.57
CA GLN A 182 -0.89 8.23 -1.75
C GLN A 182 -2.12 8.09 -2.61
N ALA A 183 -1.92 8.05 -3.94
CA ALA A 183 -2.93 7.70 -4.91
C ALA A 183 -2.35 6.74 -5.95
N LEU A 184 -3.13 5.72 -6.31
CA LEU A 184 -2.85 4.74 -7.35
C LEU A 184 -4.01 4.77 -8.36
N LEU A 185 -3.76 5.21 -9.59
CA LEU A 185 -4.72 5.08 -10.68
C LEU A 185 -4.57 3.69 -11.31
N VAL A 186 -5.56 2.86 -11.07
CA VAL A 186 -5.60 1.46 -11.51
C VAL A 186 -6.42 1.34 -12.78
N THR A 187 -5.89 0.60 -13.75
CA THR A 187 -6.50 0.30 -15.05
C THR A 187 -6.29 -1.18 -15.40
N ARG A 188 -6.86 -1.65 -16.50
CA ARG A 188 -6.65 -3.03 -16.99
C ARG A 188 -5.20 -3.26 -17.40
N GLU A 189 -4.61 -2.29 -18.09
CA GLU A 189 -3.26 -2.36 -18.64
C GLU A 189 -2.47 -1.10 -18.24
N ALA A 190 -1.24 -1.30 -17.82
CA ALA A 190 -0.32 -0.23 -17.48
C ALA A 190 1.12 -0.77 -17.36
N PRO A 191 2.13 0.13 -17.30
CA PRO A 191 3.54 -0.27 -17.22
C PRO A 191 3.91 -1.07 -15.96
N VAL A 192 3.23 -0.85 -14.85
CA VAL A 192 3.39 -1.63 -13.61
C VAL A 192 2.14 -2.45 -13.39
N ARG A 193 2.27 -3.77 -13.27
CA ARG A 193 1.15 -4.69 -13.17
C ARG A 193 1.23 -5.51 -11.88
N VAL A 194 0.17 -5.48 -11.08
CA VAL A 194 -0.04 -6.43 -9.98
C VAL A 194 -0.68 -7.68 -10.56
N THR A 195 0.12 -8.71 -10.80
CA THR A 195 -0.29 -9.93 -11.50
C THR A 195 -0.94 -10.94 -10.58
N ASP A 196 -0.49 -11.06 -9.33
CA ASP A 196 -1.14 -11.91 -8.33
C ASP A 196 -1.07 -11.32 -6.92
N ILE A 197 -2.01 -11.73 -6.08
CA ILE A 197 -2.16 -11.30 -4.70
C ILE A 197 -2.54 -12.51 -3.86
N VAL A 198 -1.81 -12.74 -2.77
CA VAL A 198 -2.16 -13.70 -1.72
C VAL A 198 -2.29 -12.98 -0.38
N GLN A 199 -3.32 -13.32 0.40
CA GLN A 199 -3.60 -12.69 1.68
C GLN A 199 -4.14 -13.70 2.68
N ARG A 200 -3.78 -13.56 3.96
CA ARG A 200 -4.33 -14.29 5.09
C ARG A 200 -4.50 -13.36 6.30
N THR A 201 -5.45 -13.70 7.14
CA THR A 201 -5.71 -13.01 8.42
C THR A 201 -5.85 -14.03 9.55
N ASN A 202 -5.69 -13.56 10.80
CA ASN A 202 -5.97 -14.37 11.98
C ASN A 202 -6.65 -13.52 13.05
N GLY A 203 -7.95 -13.68 13.21
CA GLY A 203 -8.76 -12.90 14.16
C GLY A 203 -8.41 -13.10 15.64
N ARG A 204 -7.51 -14.02 16.00
CA ARG A 204 -7.07 -14.21 17.40
C ARG A 204 -6.28 -13.04 17.95
N TYR A 205 -5.76 -12.15 17.09
CA TYR A 205 -4.92 -11.01 17.44
C TYR A 205 -5.62 -9.67 17.16
N TRP A 206 -6.94 -9.67 17.05
CA TRP A 206 -7.73 -8.51 16.62
C TRP A 206 -7.57 -7.28 17.53
N ASP A 207 -7.33 -7.50 18.81
CA ASP A 207 -7.23 -6.48 19.87
C ASP A 207 -5.79 -6.28 20.40
N LEU A 208 -4.79 -6.90 19.77
CA LEU A 208 -3.39 -6.83 20.22
C LEU A 208 -2.87 -5.39 20.22
N PHE A 209 -3.36 -4.57 19.29
CA PHE A 209 -3.11 -3.13 19.24
C PHE A 209 -4.42 -2.37 19.16
N HIS A 210 -4.60 -1.43 20.06
CA HIS A 210 -5.79 -0.57 20.09
C HIS A 210 -5.48 0.83 20.60
N VAL A 211 -6.45 1.72 20.47
CA VAL A 211 -6.48 3.03 21.09
C VAL A 211 -7.72 3.11 21.97
N ASP A 212 -7.55 3.28 23.28
CA ASP A 212 -8.64 3.62 24.19
C ASP A 212 -9.03 5.07 23.95
N TYR A 213 -10.02 5.30 23.08
CA TYR A 213 -10.44 6.64 22.67
C TYR A 213 -11.72 7.11 23.34
N ARG A 214 -12.58 6.17 23.76
CA ARG A 214 -13.86 6.52 24.40
C ARG A 214 -13.59 7.16 25.76
N ASP A 215 -14.31 8.23 26.05
CA ASP A 215 -14.22 8.99 27.30
C ASP A 215 -12.82 9.58 27.61
N ARG A 216 -11.97 9.72 26.58
CA ARG A 216 -10.65 10.34 26.69
C ARG A 216 -10.44 11.43 25.66
N PRO A 217 -9.86 12.60 26.06
CA PRO A 217 -9.48 13.62 25.10
C PRO A 217 -8.41 13.10 24.13
N THR A 218 -8.43 13.57 22.88
CA THR A 218 -7.50 13.14 21.82
C THR A 218 -6.02 13.30 22.20
N SER A 219 -5.69 14.28 23.05
CA SER A 219 -4.33 14.48 23.57
C SER A 219 -3.80 13.31 24.44
N GLN A 220 -4.70 12.46 24.92
CA GLN A 220 -4.38 11.27 25.72
C GLN A 220 -4.42 9.97 24.90
N TRP A 221 -4.82 10.03 23.64
CA TRP A 221 -4.85 8.85 22.79
C TRP A 221 -3.45 8.32 22.55
N ARG A 222 -3.32 7.01 22.66
CA ARG A 222 -2.08 6.26 22.38
C ARG A 222 -2.43 4.93 21.74
N GLU A 223 -1.66 4.54 20.75
CA GLU A 223 -1.69 3.18 20.25
C GLU A 223 -0.96 2.27 21.27
N THR A 224 -1.67 1.32 21.84
CA THR A 224 -1.15 0.45 22.92
C THR A 224 -1.12 -0.99 22.46
N CYS A 225 0.02 -1.67 22.69
CA CYS A 225 0.11 -3.12 22.60
C CYS A 225 -0.41 -3.72 23.91
N THR A 226 -1.45 -4.55 23.85
CA THR A 226 -2.10 -5.16 25.02
C THR A 226 -1.23 -6.21 25.69
N ASP A 227 -0.47 -6.96 24.90
CA ASP A 227 0.41 -8.02 25.37
C ASP A 227 1.72 -8.05 24.55
N PRO A 228 2.79 -7.39 25.04
CA PRO A 228 4.09 -7.41 24.37
C PRO A 228 4.69 -8.80 24.20
N GLY A 229 4.39 -9.75 25.10
CA GLY A 229 4.85 -11.14 24.99
C GLY A 229 4.17 -11.90 23.86
N VAL A 230 2.85 -11.70 23.69
CA VAL A 230 2.11 -12.23 22.55
C VAL A 230 2.62 -11.61 21.25
N TYR A 231 2.86 -10.30 21.23
CA TYR A 231 3.41 -9.62 20.05
C TYR A 231 4.79 -10.15 19.65
N SER A 232 5.73 -10.17 20.60
CA SER A 232 7.14 -10.48 20.32
C SER A 232 7.41 -11.95 20.06
N PHE A 233 6.54 -12.85 20.54
CA PHE A 233 6.74 -14.30 20.37
C PHE A 233 5.65 -14.96 19.55
N ARG A 234 4.38 -14.95 20.00
CA ARG A 234 3.32 -15.73 19.33
C ARG A 234 3.00 -15.17 17.94
N LEU A 235 2.83 -13.84 17.83
CA LEU A 235 2.57 -13.22 16.55
C LEU A 235 3.77 -13.31 15.62
N ALA A 236 5.00 -13.22 16.15
CA ALA A 236 6.21 -13.40 15.35
C ALA A 236 6.30 -14.80 14.75
N MET A 237 6.02 -15.86 15.53
CA MET A 237 5.98 -17.24 15.04
C MET A 237 4.87 -17.47 14.01
N GLU A 238 3.68 -16.89 14.25
CA GLU A 238 2.59 -16.92 13.26
C GLU A 238 3.00 -16.21 11.98
N THR A 239 3.59 -15.01 12.09
CA THR A 239 4.08 -14.22 10.95
C THR A 239 5.10 -15.01 10.13
N ARG A 240 6.07 -15.64 10.79
CA ARG A 240 7.02 -16.54 10.12
C ARG A 240 6.31 -17.60 9.29
N SER A 241 5.41 -18.36 9.93
CA SER A 241 4.66 -19.44 9.25
C SER A 241 3.81 -18.91 8.08
N ARG A 242 3.16 -17.74 8.26
CA ARG A 242 2.30 -17.15 7.23
C ARG A 242 3.10 -16.64 6.04
N LEU A 243 4.16 -15.88 6.28
CA LEU A 243 4.98 -15.32 5.20
C LEU A 243 5.62 -16.43 4.36
N THR A 244 6.19 -17.48 4.99
CA THR A 244 6.76 -18.61 4.25
C THR A 244 5.71 -19.27 3.36
N LYS A 245 4.55 -19.62 3.92
CA LYS A 245 3.47 -20.29 3.16
C LYS A 245 2.90 -19.40 2.05
N LEU A 246 2.79 -18.08 2.30
CA LEU A 246 2.27 -17.16 1.30
C LEU A 246 3.26 -16.98 0.15
N LEU A 247 4.58 -16.95 0.42
CA LEU A 247 5.58 -16.86 -0.64
C LEU A 247 5.58 -18.12 -1.49
N ASP A 248 5.59 -19.30 -0.87
CA ASP A 248 5.52 -20.58 -1.59
C ASP A 248 4.23 -20.63 -2.44
N GLU A 249 3.06 -20.31 -1.85
CA GLU A 249 1.79 -20.25 -2.58
C GLU A 249 1.84 -19.28 -3.77
N LEU A 250 2.42 -18.08 -3.58
CA LEU A 250 2.50 -17.06 -4.62
C LEU A 250 3.37 -17.54 -5.79
N LEU A 251 4.52 -18.12 -5.50
CA LEU A 251 5.46 -18.61 -6.51
C LEU A 251 4.88 -19.83 -7.25
N ASP A 252 4.38 -20.83 -6.51
CA ASP A 252 3.79 -22.03 -7.10
C ASP A 252 2.61 -21.71 -8.03
N ARG A 253 1.72 -20.80 -7.62
CA ARG A 253 0.57 -20.38 -8.41
C ARG A 253 0.93 -19.71 -9.73
N ASN A 254 2.13 -19.13 -9.81
CA ASN A 254 2.61 -18.42 -11.00
C ASN A 254 3.69 -19.20 -11.75
N GLY A 255 4.05 -20.41 -11.29
CA GLY A 255 5.08 -21.25 -11.91
C GLY A 255 6.46 -20.61 -11.85
N LEU A 256 6.75 -19.86 -10.78
CA LEU A 256 7.99 -19.12 -10.57
C LEU A 256 8.87 -19.77 -9.52
N ALA A 257 10.17 -19.70 -9.71
CA ALA A 257 11.17 -19.95 -8.68
C ALA A 257 11.56 -18.64 -7.97
N ARG A 258 12.21 -18.73 -6.81
CA ARG A 258 12.73 -17.54 -6.11
C ARG A 258 13.72 -16.73 -6.95
N THR A 259 14.48 -17.40 -7.81
CA THR A 259 15.44 -16.81 -8.75
C THR A 259 14.79 -16.02 -9.89
N ASP A 260 13.48 -16.16 -10.09
CA ASP A 260 12.71 -15.40 -11.08
C ASP A 260 12.21 -14.06 -10.53
N ILE A 261 12.53 -13.73 -9.26
CA ILE A 261 12.16 -12.50 -8.58
C ILE A 261 13.40 -11.60 -8.49
N ASP A 262 13.33 -10.43 -9.11
CA ASP A 262 14.42 -9.47 -9.17
C ASP A 262 14.50 -8.57 -7.92
N GLY A 263 13.41 -8.47 -7.15
CA GLY A 263 13.41 -7.63 -5.96
C GLY A 263 12.32 -7.99 -4.94
N TYR A 264 12.66 -7.86 -3.67
CA TYR A 264 11.72 -7.98 -2.56
C TYR A 264 11.60 -6.63 -1.86
N VAL A 265 10.36 -6.19 -1.65
CA VAL A 265 10.04 -4.90 -1.06
C VAL A 265 9.16 -5.10 0.17
N SER A 266 9.52 -4.50 1.29
CA SER A 266 8.74 -4.54 2.52
C SER A 266 8.24 -3.16 2.92
N GLN A 267 7.29 -3.12 3.83
CA GLN A 267 6.79 -1.87 4.43
C GLN A 267 7.76 -1.32 5.49
N ASN A 268 7.68 -0.03 5.80
CA ASN A 268 8.60 0.69 6.66
C ASN A 268 8.20 0.57 8.14
N LEU A 269 8.47 -0.56 8.79
CA LEU A 269 8.21 -0.70 10.24
C LEU A 269 9.44 -0.37 11.09
N SER A 270 10.51 -1.15 10.92
CA SER A 270 11.78 -0.97 11.61
C SER A 270 12.89 -1.77 10.93
N THR A 271 14.15 -1.46 11.24
CA THR A 271 15.29 -2.28 10.77
C THR A 271 15.20 -3.72 11.29
N GLY A 272 14.70 -3.92 12.51
CA GLY A 272 14.48 -5.25 13.08
C GLY A 272 13.42 -6.04 12.29
N SER A 273 12.36 -5.38 11.81
CA SER A 273 11.36 -6.05 10.96
C SER A 273 11.92 -6.43 9.60
N PHE A 274 12.83 -5.65 9.04
CA PHE A 274 13.52 -6.02 7.80
C PHE A 274 14.39 -7.25 7.98
N THR A 275 15.24 -7.26 9.03
CA THR A 275 16.07 -8.42 9.36
C THR A 275 15.20 -9.66 9.55
N PHE A 276 14.14 -9.56 10.35
CA PHE A 276 13.21 -10.67 10.56
C PHE A 276 12.60 -11.17 9.24
N THR A 277 12.16 -10.28 8.35
CA THR A 277 11.57 -10.67 7.06
C THR A 277 12.60 -11.35 6.15
N GLN A 278 13.81 -10.82 6.08
CA GLN A 278 14.92 -11.41 5.31
C GLN A 278 15.27 -12.81 5.81
N ASP A 279 15.42 -12.97 7.13
CA ASP A 279 15.73 -14.26 7.75
C ASP A 279 14.61 -15.31 7.58
N VAL A 280 13.35 -14.87 7.68
CA VAL A 280 12.19 -15.76 7.54
C VAL A 280 12.01 -16.28 6.13
N LEU A 281 12.20 -15.40 5.14
CA LEU A 281 11.96 -15.72 3.73
C LEU A 281 13.23 -16.15 2.99
N ASP A 282 14.40 -16.00 3.60
CA ASP A 282 15.71 -16.22 2.99
C ASP A 282 15.84 -15.39 1.69
N VAL A 283 15.66 -14.05 1.82
CA VAL A 283 15.70 -13.10 0.71
C VAL A 283 16.37 -11.79 1.15
N ASP A 284 16.89 -11.02 0.19
CA ASP A 284 17.36 -9.68 0.41
C ASP A 284 16.28 -8.65 0.03
N LEU A 285 15.97 -7.72 0.94
CA LEU A 285 15.12 -6.58 0.62
C LEU A 285 15.92 -5.53 -0.15
N LEU A 286 15.27 -4.89 -1.13
CA LEU A 286 15.89 -3.81 -1.89
C LEU A 286 16.36 -2.68 -0.95
N PRO A 287 17.56 -2.12 -1.16
CA PRO A 287 18.18 -1.12 -0.28
C PRO A 287 17.29 0.09 0.02
N VAL A 288 16.50 0.52 -0.97
CA VAL A 288 15.57 1.64 -0.84
C VAL A 288 14.58 1.52 0.32
N CYS A 289 14.23 0.30 0.73
CA CYS A 289 13.37 0.08 1.90
C CYS A 289 13.98 0.70 3.17
N ARG A 290 15.31 0.54 3.36
CA ARG A 290 16.03 1.13 4.49
C ARG A 290 16.12 2.66 4.36
N ASP A 291 16.37 3.18 3.17
CA ASP A 291 16.47 4.62 2.93
C ASP A 291 15.14 5.33 3.19
N ASN A 292 14.03 4.76 2.72
CA ASN A 292 12.70 5.30 2.95
C ASN A 292 12.24 5.15 4.41
N LEU A 293 12.57 4.03 5.07
CA LEU A 293 12.35 3.88 6.51
C LEU A 293 13.01 5.01 7.29
N ARG A 294 14.29 5.28 7.02
CA ARG A 294 15.07 6.32 7.73
C ARG A 294 14.47 7.71 7.54
N ARG A 295 13.99 8.03 6.33
CA ARG A 295 13.53 9.37 5.93
C ARG A 295 12.07 9.66 6.26
N TYR A 296 11.22 8.64 6.23
CA TYR A 296 9.75 8.82 6.26
C TYR A 296 9.05 8.06 7.38
N GLY A 297 9.73 7.09 8.00
CA GLY A 297 9.08 6.17 8.94
C GLY A 297 7.96 5.38 8.26
N HIS A 298 6.90 5.10 9.01
CA HIS A 298 5.79 4.28 8.55
C HIS A 298 4.61 5.13 8.07
N LEU A 299 4.28 5.01 6.79
CA LEU A 299 3.15 5.67 6.14
C LEU A 299 1.93 4.74 5.95
N GLY A 300 1.87 3.65 6.73
CA GLY A 300 0.76 2.70 6.67
C GLY A 300 0.70 1.93 5.35
N PRO A 301 -0.50 1.81 4.72
CA PRO A 301 -0.68 1.11 3.45
C PRO A 301 0.15 1.66 2.29
N ASN A 302 0.69 2.88 2.44
CA ASN A 302 1.43 3.57 1.38
C ASN A 302 2.86 3.04 1.19
N ASP A 303 3.45 2.40 2.20
CA ASP A 303 4.87 2.07 2.24
C ASP A 303 5.33 1.20 1.07
N VAL A 304 4.63 0.13 0.78
CA VAL A 304 5.12 -0.87 -0.20
C VAL A 304 5.17 -0.33 -1.61
N PHE A 305 4.22 0.53 -1.99
CA PHE A 305 4.25 1.18 -3.30
C PHE A 305 5.24 2.34 -3.33
N LEU A 306 5.38 3.10 -2.23
CA LEU A 306 6.44 4.10 -2.11
C LEU A 306 7.82 3.43 -2.33
N ASN A 307 8.08 2.31 -1.68
CA ASN A 307 9.34 1.59 -1.81
C ASN A 307 9.51 0.99 -3.20
N LEU A 308 8.45 0.42 -3.80
CA LEU A 308 8.50 -0.09 -5.17
C LEU A 308 8.89 1.00 -6.18
N TYR A 309 8.19 2.13 -6.13
CA TYR A 309 8.45 3.22 -7.08
C TYR A 309 9.78 3.91 -6.81
N SER A 310 10.21 4.01 -5.56
CA SER A 310 11.57 4.47 -5.24
C SER A 310 12.65 3.51 -5.78
N ALA A 311 12.40 2.18 -5.73
CA ALA A 311 13.31 1.19 -6.31
C ALA A 311 13.42 1.33 -7.83
N LEU A 312 12.29 1.56 -8.51
CA LEU A 312 12.27 1.83 -9.94
C LEU A 312 13.05 3.10 -10.29
N ALA A 313 12.85 4.20 -9.54
CA ALA A 313 13.57 5.46 -9.73
C ALA A 313 15.08 5.34 -9.58
N GLN A 314 15.51 4.52 -8.65
CA GLN A 314 16.91 4.32 -8.34
C GLN A 314 17.55 3.19 -9.16
N GLY A 315 16.82 2.58 -10.12
CA GLY A 315 17.31 1.48 -10.93
C GLY A 315 17.63 0.20 -10.13
N GLN A 316 17.04 0.04 -8.94
CA GLN A 316 17.21 -1.16 -8.10
C GLN A 316 16.33 -2.33 -8.57
N LEU A 317 15.32 -2.06 -9.38
CA LEU A 317 14.49 -3.04 -10.07
C LEU A 317 14.62 -2.79 -11.56
N PRO A 318 15.05 -3.81 -12.36
CA PRO A 318 15.25 -3.63 -13.79
C PRO A 318 13.92 -3.48 -14.56
N PRO A 319 13.93 -2.85 -15.73
CA PRO A 319 12.81 -2.89 -16.66
C PRO A 319 12.43 -4.35 -17.00
N GLY A 320 11.14 -4.66 -17.02
CA GLY A 320 10.66 -6.05 -17.19
C GLY A 320 10.85 -6.94 -15.96
N GLY A 321 11.41 -6.40 -14.87
CA GLY A 321 11.66 -7.15 -13.65
C GLY A 321 10.40 -7.46 -12.84
N ARG A 322 10.53 -8.47 -11.97
CA ARG A 322 9.50 -8.90 -11.03
C ARG A 322 9.85 -8.56 -9.61
N ALA A 323 8.88 -8.04 -8.87
CA ALA A 323 9.02 -7.77 -7.45
C ALA A 323 7.92 -8.45 -6.63
N VAL A 324 8.26 -8.86 -5.41
CA VAL A 324 7.30 -9.29 -4.39
C VAL A 324 7.20 -8.19 -3.34
N LEU A 325 5.99 -7.62 -3.18
CA LEU A 325 5.69 -6.65 -2.13
C LEU A 325 5.15 -7.38 -0.90
N ILE A 326 5.78 -7.16 0.23
CA ILE A 326 5.51 -7.86 1.49
C ILE A 326 4.83 -6.90 2.46
N ASN A 327 3.60 -7.23 2.86
CA ASN A 327 2.81 -6.44 3.79
C ASN A 327 2.40 -7.26 5.01
N VAL A 328 2.60 -6.70 6.20
CA VAL A 328 2.14 -7.27 7.46
C VAL A 328 1.45 -6.22 8.32
N SER A 329 0.50 -6.62 9.15
CA SER A 329 -0.21 -5.72 10.06
C SER A 329 -0.25 -6.30 11.47
N PRO A 330 -0.11 -5.46 12.50
CA PRO A 330 -0.25 -5.90 13.89
C PRO A 330 -1.65 -6.40 14.26
N VAL A 331 -2.66 -6.16 13.41
CA VAL A 331 -3.98 -6.80 13.52
C VAL A 331 -4.01 -8.20 12.86
N ALA A 332 -2.84 -8.80 12.71
CA ALA A 332 -2.59 -10.12 12.14
C ALA A 332 -3.21 -10.33 10.76
N ALA A 333 -2.80 -9.47 9.85
CA ALA A 333 -3.02 -9.62 8.43
C ALA A 333 -1.65 -9.67 7.71
N TRP A 334 -1.55 -10.54 6.72
CA TRP A 334 -0.36 -10.75 5.90
C TRP A 334 -0.76 -10.82 4.44
N SER A 335 -0.03 -10.14 3.58
CA SER A 335 -0.22 -10.26 2.13
C SER A 335 1.10 -10.16 1.38
N LEU A 336 1.16 -10.86 0.25
CA LEU A 336 2.21 -10.72 -0.75
C LEU A 336 1.57 -10.39 -2.08
N LEU A 337 2.16 -9.45 -2.80
CA LEU A 337 1.74 -9.02 -4.12
C LEU A 337 2.88 -9.31 -5.10
N LEU A 338 2.59 -10.01 -6.19
CA LEU A 338 3.52 -10.16 -7.31
C LEU A 338 3.30 -8.99 -8.27
N VAL A 339 4.37 -8.27 -8.56
CA VAL A 339 4.38 -7.13 -9.48
C VAL A 339 5.34 -7.40 -10.62
N GLU A 340 4.92 -7.09 -11.83
CA GLU A 340 5.76 -7.09 -13.02
C GLU A 340 5.83 -5.67 -13.58
N THR A 341 7.01 -5.27 -14.07
CA THR A 341 7.25 -3.97 -14.68
C THR A 341 7.35 -4.11 -16.20
N ASP A 342 7.09 -3.01 -16.91
CA ASP A 342 7.21 -3.00 -18.38
C ASP A 342 8.69 -3.08 -18.79
N PRO A 343 9.05 -3.87 -19.81
CA PRO A 343 10.39 -3.86 -20.39
C PRO A 343 10.81 -2.49 -20.95
N ASP A 344 9.86 -1.67 -21.42
CA ASP A 344 10.10 -0.31 -21.88
C ASP A 344 10.14 0.67 -20.69
N GLY A 345 11.27 0.72 -19.99
CA GLY A 345 11.47 1.46 -18.73
C GLY A 345 11.14 2.96 -18.76
N ASP A 346 11.13 3.61 -19.91
CA ASP A 346 10.88 5.06 -20.06
C ASP A 346 9.47 5.50 -19.60
N ARG A 347 8.51 4.58 -19.58
CA ARG A 347 7.13 4.89 -19.14
C ARG A 347 6.96 4.86 -17.62
N GLN A 348 7.93 4.29 -16.90
CA GLN A 348 7.83 4.09 -15.44
C GLN A 348 8.33 5.30 -14.66
N THR A 349 9.22 6.10 -15.25
CA THR A 349 9.94 7.20 -14.59
C THR A 349 9.08 8.44 -14.30
N ALA A 350 8.00 8.65 -15.03
CA ALA A 350 7.14 9.83 -14.86
C ALA A 350 6.45 9.93 -13.47
N ALA A 351 6.47 8.85 -12.66
CA ALA A 351 5.85 8.81 -11.34
C ALA A 351 6.76 9.25 -10.18
N LEU A 352 8.03 9.59 -10.44
CA LEU A 352 9.11 9.56 -9.45
C LEU A 352 9.61 10.92 -8.97
N GLU A 353 9.21 12.01 -9.60
CA GLU A 353 9.68 13.36 -9.25
C GLU A 353 9.26 13.82 -7.84
N ASP A 354 8.28 13.14 -7.20
CA ASP A 354 7.79 13.51 -5.87
C ASP A 354 8.52 12.80 -4.71
N VAL A 355 9.43 11.91 -4.99
CA VAL A 355 10.13 11.09 -3.96
C VAL A 355 11.58 11.55 -3.77
N SER A 356 12.01 12.56 -4.52
CA SER A 356 13.36 13.15 -4.44
C SER A 356 13.50 14.20 -3.34
#